data_848316b123696dfbba69c711b959dddc
#
_entry.id   848316b123696dfbba69c711b959dddc
#
_cell.length_a   1.000
_cell.length_b   1.000
_cell.length_c   1.000
_cell.angle_alpha   90.00
_cell.angle_beta   90.00
_cell.angle_gamma   90.00
#
_symmetry.space_group_name_H-M   'P 1'
#
loop_
_entity.id
_entity.type
_entity.pdbx_description
1 polymer ?
#
loop_
_entity_poly.entity_id
_entity_poly.type
_entity_poly.pdbx_seq_one_letter_code
_entity_poly.pdbx_strand_id
1 'polypeptide(L)'
;MVEQEFKSIVRGREKRTLEYKEAWSELPSNLFDSVCAFLNRDGGVIVLGAMDDGTIDKGVNPKSIDQMCKNLANMSNNGQVLKPSFLLQPEIVSIPSNTTDELVQVIVLQVPSSSQVHRFKGKVFDRSVDGDFELRTDAEISALYLRKSTQYTENTIYPYLKPEHFKDGIVAKAKNLIRNMRENHPWLELSNMDFFKQANLYRIDLSTGEEGFTLAALMLFGRDEIIQSALPYYKVDCVVRRVNTDRYDDRFTSYGNLIDAYTELMSFFEKHFPDTFFMEGTQRVSLRDKVFREVVTNMLIHREYLNPSISLID
;
A
#
# COMPACT_ATOMS: atom_id res chain seq x y z
N MET A 1 -3.67 -1.20 -17.78
CA MET A 1 -2.50 -1.93 -18.41
C MET A 1 -2.66 -1.96 -19.92
N VAL A 2 -1.62 -1.60 -20.68
CA VAL A 2 -1.65 -1.64 -22.15
C VAL A 2 -1.37 -3.09 -22.60
N GLU A 3 -1.94 -3.55 -23.70
CA GLU A 3 -1.78 -4.91 -24.25
C GLU A 3 -0.30 -5.36 -24.35
N GLN A 4 0.59 -4.44 -24.72
CA GLN A 4 2.03 -4.72 -24.80
C GLN A 4 2.68 -4.99 -23.43
N GLU A 5 2.25 -4.29 -22.40
CA GLU A 5 2.72 -4.47 -21.04
C GLU A 5 2.20 -5.81 -20.48
N PHE A 6 0.92 -6.11 -20.70
CA PHE A 6 0.34 -7.42 -20.39
C PHE A 6 1.13 -8.57 -21.05
N LYS A 7 1.41 -8.50 -22.35
CA LYS A 7 2.18 -9.52 -23.07
C LYS A 7 3.63 -9.67 -22.57
N SER A 8 4.20 -8.64 -21.94
CA SER A 8 5.54 -8.74 -21.36
C SER A 8 5.53 -9.48 -20.01
N ILE A 9 4.47 -9.34 -19.25
CA ILE A 9 4.28 -9.96 -17.93
C ILE A 9 3.82 -11.41 -18.07
N VAL A 10 2.88 -11.65 -19.00
CA VAL A 10 2.20 -12.94 -19.21
C VAL A 10 2.91 -13.72 -20.35
N ARG A 11 4.12 -14.23 -20.06
CA ARG A 11 4.86 -15.09 -21.01
C ARG A 11 5.09 -16.47 -20.42
N GLY A 12 4.42 -17.48 -21.01
CA GLY A 12 4.66 -18.89 -20.71
C GLY A 12 3.81 -19.42 -19.56
N ARG A 13 4.24 -20.56 -18.98
CA ARG A 13 3.54 -21.26 -17.90
C ARG A 13 3.57 -20.47 -16.58
N GLU A 14 2.74 -20.89 -15.65
CA GLU A 14 2.78 -20.41 -14.28
C GLU A 14 4.18 -20.35 -13.69
N LYS A 15 4.42 -19.34 -12.89
CA LYS A 15 5.68 -19.07 -12.21
C LYS A 15 5.40 -18.64 -10.77
N ARG A 16 6.44 -18.53 -9.97
CA ARG A 16 6.33 -18.06 -8.59
C ARG A 16 5.61 -16.71 -8.46
N THR A 17 5.69 -15.85 -9.47
CA THR A 17 5.06 -14.52 -9.52
C THR A 17 3.95 -14.38 -10.57
N LEU A 18 3.50 -15.50 -11.14
CA LEU A 18 2.44 -15.50 -12.15
C LEU A 18 1.54 -16.71 -11.93
N GLU A 19 0.25 -16.46 -11.86
CA GLU A 19 -0.81 -17.48 -11.67
C GLU A 19 -1.89 -17.29 -12.71
N TYR A 20 -2.37 -18.38 -13.27
CA TYR A 20 -3.52 -18.40 -14.15
C TYR A 20 -4.68 -19.09 -13.46
N LYS A 21 -5.89 -18.61 -13.71
CA LYS A 21 -7.10 -19.29 -13.19
C LYS A 21 -8.21 -19.22 -14.21
N GLU A 22 -8.77 -20.38 -14.50
CA GLU A 22 -9.99 -20.43 -15.28
C GLU A 22 -11.14 -19.75 -14.53
N ALA A 23 -11.79 -18.81 -15.17
CA ALA A 23 -12.90 -18.05 -14.60
C ALA A 23 -13.82 -17.58 -15.72
N TRP A 24 -14.96 -18.22 -15.89
CA TRP A 24 -15.92 -17.78 -16.91
C TRP A 24 -16.92 -16.76 -16.36
N SER A 25 -17.69 -17.10 -15.33
CA SER A 25 -18.74 -16.24 -14.78
C SER A 25 -18.67 -16.02 -13.29
N GLU A 26 -17.79 -16.75 -12.59
CA GLU A 26 -17.63 -16.70 -11.15
C GLU A 26 -16.14 -16.70 -10.78
N LEU A 27 -15.83 -16.16 -9.60
CA LEU A 27 -14.49 -16.19 -9.06
C LEU A 27 -14.13 -17.62 -8.61
N PRO A 28 -12.95 -18.13 -8.97
CA PRO A 28 -12.48 -19.43 -8.49
C PRO A 28 -12.46 -19.49 -6.96
N SER A 29 -12.90 -20.61 -6.39
CA SER A 29 -12.99 -20.77 -4.93
C SER A 29 -11.64 -20.66 -4.21
N ASN A 30 -10.54 -21.01 -4.89
CA ASN A 30 -9.17 -20.95 -4.40
C ASN A 30 -8.42 -19.65 -4.79
N LEU A 31 -9.11 -18.66 -5.35
CA LEU A 31 -8.47 -17.40 -5.77
C LEU A 31 -7.78 -16.68 -4.61
N PHE A 32 -8.46 -16.61 -3.48
CA PHE A 32 -7.91 -15.91 -2.31
C PHE A 32 -6.83 -16.69 -1.56
N ASP A 33 -6.66 -17.99 -1.82
CA ASP A 33 -5.49 -18.75 -1.37
C ASP A 33 -4.24 -18.17 -2.08
N SER A 34 -4.32 -17.98 -3.40
CA SER A 34 -3.25 -17.37 -4.22
C SER A 34 -3.01 -15.90 -3.87
N VAL A 35 -4.08 -15.12 -3.67
CA VAL A 35 -3.95 -13.72 -3.22
C VAL A 35 -3.22 -13.65 -1.89
N CYS A 36 -3.61 -14.47 -0.91
CA CYS A 36 -2.96 -14.53 0.40
C CYS A 36 -1.49 -14.96 0.28
N ALA A 37 -1.20 -15.97 -0.54
CA ALA A 37 0.15 -16.47 -0.77
C ALA A 37 1.05 -15.40 -1.42
N PHE A 38 0.55 -14.65 -2.41
CA PHE A 38 1.27 -13.54 -3.03
C PHE A 38 1.56 -12.41 -2.06
N LEU A 39 0.55 -11.94 -1.30
CA LEU A 39 0.73 -10.94 -0.25
C LEU A 39 1.79 -11.39 0.78
N ASN A 40 1.82 -12.68 1.10
CA ASN A 40 2.75 -13.26 2.07
C ASN A 40 4.14 -13.53 1.50
N ARG A 41 4.35 -13.50 0.19
CA ARG A 41 5.63 -13.81 -0.46
C ARG A 41 6.16 -12.57 -1.24
N ASP A 42 6.39 -12.70 -2.50
CA ASP A 42 7.05 -11.67 -3.33
C ASP A 42 6.07 -10.84 -4.15
N GLY A 43 4.76 -11.08 -3.96
CA GLY A 43 3.76 -10.55 -4.85
C GLY A 43 3.71 -11.28 -6.18
N GLY A 44 2.92 -10.77 -7.11
CA GLY A 44 2.80 -11.34 -8.46
C GLY A 44 1.54 -10.88 -9.19
N VAL A 45 1.27 -11.54 -10.29
CA VAL A 45 0.12 -11.29 -11.16
C VAL A 45 -0.77 -12.53 -11.21
N ILE A 46 -2.08 -12.34 -11.04
CA ILE A 46 -3.09 -13.36 -11.25
C ILE A 46 -3.92 -12.98 -12.47
N VAL A 47 -4.06 -13.89 -13.42
CA VAL A 47 -4.88 -13.68 -14.62
C VAL A 47 -6.08 -14.60 -14.54
N LEU A 48 -7.29 -14.01 -14.51
CA LEU A 48 -8.56 -14.76 -14.54
C LEU A 48 -9.09 -14.84 -15.96
N GLY A 49 -9.52 -16.02 -16.37
CA GLY A 49 -9.97 -16.33 -17.73
C GLY A 49 -8.90 -16.97 -18.60
N ALA A 50 -7.83 -17.47 -18.01
CA ALA A 50 -6.75 -18.21 -18.66
C ALA A 50 -6.63 -19.63 -18.09
N MET A 51 -6.14 -20.57 -18.87
CA MET A 51 -5.78 -21.93 -18.44
C MET A 51 -4.40 -21.93 -17.78
N ASP A 52 -4.05 -22.96 -17.00
CA ASP A 52 -2.81 -23.08 -16.25
C ASP A 52 -1.54 -23.01 -17.13
N ASP A 53 -1.67 -23.36 -18.42
CA ASP A 53 -0.57 -23.25 -19.40
C ASP A 53 -0.41 -21.84 -19.98
N GLY A 54 -1.29 -20.90 -19.59
CA GLY A 54 -1.34 -19.54 -20.11
C GLY A 54 -2.16 -19.36 -21.37
N THR A 55 -2.84 -20.42 -21.85
CA THR A 55 -3.74 -20.34 -23.00
C THR A 55 -5.02 -19.58 -22.63
N ILE A 56 -5.38 -18.59 -23.44
CA ILE A 56 -6.59 -17.81 -23.28
C ILE A 56 -7.49 -18.05 -24.49
N ASP A 57 -8.56 -18.79 -24.26
CA ASP A 57 -9.53 -19.16 -25.30
C ASP A 57 -10.76 -18.25 -25.29
N LYS A 58 -11.56 -18.34 -24.24
CA LYS A 58 -12.82 -17.59 -24.09
C LYS A 58 -12.72 -16.38 -23.19
N GLY A 59 -11.64 -16.31 -22.36
CA GLY A 59 -11.50 -15.28 -21.35
C GLY A 59 -12.59 -15.36 -20.29
N VAL A 60 -13.07 -14.22 -19.82
CA VAL A 60 -14.16 -14.06 -18.84
C VAL A 60 -15.43 -13.63 -19.56
N ASN A 61 -16.59 -14.11 -19.10
CA ASN A 61 -17.88 -13.72 -19.65
C ASN A 61 -18.13 -12.20 -19.51
N PRO A 62 -18.28 -11.46 -20.63
CA PRO A 62 -18.47 -10.01 -20.59
C PRO A 62 -19.67 -9.55 -19.74
N LYS A 63 -20.71 -10.39 -19.60
CA LYS A 63 -21.89 -10.07 -18.78
C LYS A 63 -21.64 -10.18 -17.28
N SER A 64 -20.62 -10.93 -16.86
CA SER A 64 -20.31 -11.22 -15.46
C SER A 64 -19.10 -10.43 -14.95
N ILE A 65 -18.31 -9.85 -15.84
CA ILE A 65 -17.00 -9.25 -15.52
C ILE A 65 -17.10 -8.14 -14.48
N ASP A 66 -18.06 -7.24 -14.61
CA ASP A 66 -18.28 -6.14 -13.66
C ASP A 66 -18.64 -6.63 -12.25
N GLN A 67 -19.49 -7.68 -12.20
CA GLN A 67 -19.88 -8.26 -10.91
C GLN A 67 -18.71 -9.01 -10.27
N MET A 68 -17.90 -9.71 -11.06
CA MET A 68 -16.68 -10.37 -10.57
C MET A 68 -15.67 -9.35 -10.02
N CYS A 69 -15.44 -8.23 -10.71
CA CYS A 69 -14.57 -7.15 -10.22
C CYS A 69 -15.09 -6.54 -8.91
N LYS A 70 -16.39 -6.29 -8.79
CA LYS A 70 -16.99 -5.81 -7.54
C LYS A 70 -16.86 -6.82 -6.40
N ASN A 71 -17.09 -8.08 -6.65
CA ASN A 71 -16.93 -9.15 -5.67
C ASN A 71 -15.49 -9.25 -5.19
N LEU A 72 -14.52 -9.15 -6.10
CA LEU A 72 -13.10 -9.14 -5.82
C LEU A 72 -12.72 -7.98 -4.87
N ALA A 73 -13.09 -6.76 -5.22
CA ALA A 73 -12.82 -5.59 -4.41
C ALA A 73 -13.46 -5.70 -3.02
N ASN A 74 -14.72 -6.15 -2.95
CA ASN A 74 -15.44 -6.33 -1.70
C ASN A 74 -14.80 -7.40 -0.81
N MET A 75 -14.44 -8.56 -1.36
CA MET A 75 -13.83 -9.65 -0.59
C MET A 75 -12.43 -9.27 -0.09
N SER A 76 -11.64 -8.62 -0.90
CA SER A 76 -10.27 -8.20 -0.55
C SER A 76 -10.25 -7.11 0.53
N ASN A 77 -11.27 -6.24 0.54
CA ASN A 77 -11.43 -5.20 1.56
C ASN A 77 -12.17 -5.69 2.83
N ASN A 78 -12.65 -6.92 2.85
CA ASN A 78 -13.35 -7.47 4.00
C ASN A 78 -12.38 -8.13 4.98
N GLY A 79 -12.13 -7.51 6.13
CA GLY A 79 -11.25 -8.05 7.18
C GLY A 79 -11.71 -9.34 7.85
N GLN A 80 -12.94 -9.83 7.58
CA GLN A 80 -13.38 -11.17 7.99
C GLN A 80 -12.98 -12.24 6.97
N VAL A 81 -12.73 -11.84 5.72
CA VAL A 81 -12.33 -12.73 4.62
C VAL A 81 -10.81 -12.77 4.49
N LEU A 82 -10.20 -11.59 4.33
CA LEU A 82 -8.75 -11.40 4.24
C LEU A 82 -8.29 -10.52 5.42
N LYS A 83 -7.42 -11.02 6.28
CA LYS A 83 -6.97 -10.34 7.50
C LYS A 83 -5.43 -10.28 7.58
N PRO A 84 -4.82 -9.07 7.64
CA PRO A 84 -5.44 -7.78 7.38
C PRO A 84 -6.08 -7.70 6.01
N SER A 85 -7.07 -6.82 5.81
CA SER A 85 -7.64 -6.57 4.49
C SER A 85 -6.61 -5.88 3.60
N PHE A 86 -6.67 -6.15 2.30
CA PHE A 86 -5.83 -5.49 1.30
C PHE A 86 -6.68 -5.24 0.05
N LEU A 87 -7.03 -4.00 -0.23
CA LEU A 87 -7.91 -3.66 -1.33
C LEU A 87 -7.21 -3.94 -2.68
N LEU A 88 -7.68 -4.98 -3.37
CA LEU A 88 -7.24 -5.29 -4.72
C LEU A 88 -8.04 -4.50 -5.76
N GLN A 89 -7.35 -4.06 -6.79
CA GLN A 89 -7.95 -3.36 -7.91
C GLN A 89 -7.81 -4.20 -9.18
N PRO A 90 -8.89 -4.85 -9.62
CA PRO A 90 -8.87 -5.63 -10.85
C PRO A 90 -8.81 -4.71 -12.08
N GLU A 91 -7.98 -5.07 -13.05
CA GLU A 91 -7.92 -4.43 -14.36
C GLU A 91 -8.52 -5.37 -15.42
N ILE A 92 -9.34 -4.84 -16.32
CA ILE A 92 -9.90 -5.58 -17.45
C ILE A 92 -9.01 -5.32 -18.67
N VAL A 93 -8.48 -6.38 -19.25
CA VAL A 93 -7.62 -6.31 -20.43
C VAL A 93 -8.27 -7.08 -21.59
N SER A 94 -8.34 -6.46 -22.77
CA SER A 94 -8.81 -7.12 -23.99
C SER A 94 -7.61 -7.64 -24.78
N ILE A 95 -7.61 -8.92 -25.11
CA ILE A 95 -6.51 -9.60 -25.80
C ILE A 95 -7.05 -10.54 -26.87
N PRO A 96 -6.29 -10.84 -27.94
CA PRO A 96 -6.69 -11.85 -28.90
C PRO A 96 -6.77 -13.24 -28.26
N SER A 97 -7.83 -14.00 -28.57
CA SER A 97 -7.92 -15.42 -28.23
C SER A 97 -6.79 -16.23 -28.85
N ASN A 98 -6.33 -17.28 -28.18
CA ASN A 98 -5.33 -18.19 -28.74
C ASN A 98 -5.92 -19.16 -29.78
N THR A 99 -7.25 -19.32 -29.80
CA THR A 99 -7.94 -20.29 -30.68
C THR A 99 -8.78 -19.61 -31.77
N THR A 100 -9.19 -18.37 -31.54
CA THR A 100 -9.95 -17.55 -32.49
C THR A 100 -9.27 -16.18 -32.60
N ASP A 101 -9.45 -15.48 -33.74
CA ASP A 101 -8.94 -14.11 -33.90
C ASP A 101 -9.80 -13.06 -33.18
N GLU A 102 -10.77 -13.49 -32.37
CA GLU A 102 -11.65 -12.60 -31.62
C GLU A 102 -10.96 -12.02 -30.37
N LEU A 103 -11.29 -10.78 -30.03
CA LEU A 103 -10.85 -10.17 -28.77
C LEU A 103 -11.69 -10.72 -27.61
N VAL A 104 -11.01 -11.25 -26.62
CA VAL A 104 -11.62 -11.72 -25.36
C VAL A 104 -11.13 -10.88 -24.20
N GLN A 105 -11.90 -10.82 -23.12
CA GLN A 105 -11.54 -10.06 -21.92
C GLN A 105 -11.04 -11.00 -20.83
N VAL A 106 -10.00 -10.56 -20.14
CA VAL A 106 -9.47 -11.20 -18.93
C VAL A 106 -9.43 -10.19 -17.79
N ILE A 107 -9.48 -10.67 -16.55
CA ILE A 107 -9.26 -9.84 -15.37
C ILE A 107 -7.84 -10.08 -14.88
N VAL A 108 -7.08 -9.01 -14.71
CA VAL A 108 -5.71 -9.03 -14.23
C VAL A 108 -5.65 -8.44 -12.83
N LEU A 109 -5.03 -9.14 -11.91
CA LEU A 109 -4.81 -8.70 -10.54
C LEU A 109 -3.31 -8.57 -10.32
N GLN A 110 -2.87 -7.36 -10.02
CA GLN A 110 -1.53 -7.13 -9.49
C GLN A 110 -1.60 -7.22 -7.96
N VAL A 111 -0.97 -8.23 -7.40
CA VAL A 111 -0.91 -8.46 -5.96
C VAL A 111 0.50 -8.14 -5.48
N PRO A 112 0.73 -7.06 -4.74
CA PRO A 112 2.07 -6.73 -4.25
C PRO A 112 2.48 -7.66 -3.10
N SER A 113 3.79 -7.68 -2.80
CA SER A 113 4.26 -8.20 -1.52
C SER A 113 3.85 -7.24 -0.40
N SER A 114 3.28 -7.76 0.67
CA SER A 114 2.93 -6.97 1.86
C SER A 114 3.97 -7.15 2.96
N SER A 115 4.17 -6.13 3.80
CA SER A 115 4.99 -6.24 5.02
C SER A 115 4.29 -7.05 6.12
N GLN A 116 2.97 -7.22 6.02
CA GLN A 116 2.16 -7.93 7.02
C GLN A 116 1.92 -9.39 6.63
N VAL A 117 1.63 -10.22 7.64
CA VAL A 117 1.19 -11.61 7.42
C VAL A 117 -0.32 -11.63 7.24
N HIS A 118 -0.75 -11.98 6.03
CA HIS A 118 -2.16 -12.08 5.69
C HIS A 118 -2.70 -13.50 5.94
N ARG A 119 -3.99 -13.56 6.29
CA ARG A 119 -4.76 -14.79 6.50
C ARG A 119 -6.04 -14.74 5.68
N PHE A 120 -6.33 -15.79 4.95
CA PHE A 120 -7.62 -15.96 4.28
C PHE A 120 -8.47 -16.93 5.08
N LYS A 121 -9.63 -16.46 5.54
CA LYS A 121 -10.54 -17.25 6.42
C LYS A 121 -9.80 -17.94 7.59
N GLY A 122 -8.86 -17.23 8.21
CA GLY A 122 -8.08 -17.70 9.34
C GLY A 122 -6.85 -18.57 8.99
N LYS A 123 -6.71 -19.00 7.74
CA LYS A 123 -5.57 -19.81 7.25
C LYS A 123 -4.49 -18.93 6.67
N VAL A 124 -3.25 -19.35 6.80
CA VAL A 124 -2.07 -18.69 6.24
C VAL A 124 -1.59 -19.47 5.03
N PHE A 125 -1.44 -18.79 3.91
CA PHE A 125 -0.92 -19.37 2.67
C PHE A 125 0.44 -18.75 2.34
N ASP A 126 1.33 -19.55 1.81
CA ASP A 126 2.62 -19.15 1.26
C ASP A 126 2.79 -19.79 -0.12
N ARG A 127 3.81 -19.38 -0.87
CA ARG A 127 4.02 -19.83 -2.25
C ARG A 127 5.40 -20.43 -2.45
N SER A 128 5.46 -21.56 -3.11
CA SER A 128 6.68 -22.20 -3.63
C SER A 128 6.78 -22.06 -5.15
N VAL A 129 7.74 -22.74 -5.74
CA VAL A 129 7.86 -22.86 -7.20
C VAL A 129 6.70 -23.68 -7.79
N ASP A 130 6.18 -24.62 -7.00
CA ASP A 130 5.13 -25.57 -7.40
C ASP A 130 3.70 -25.08 -7.10
N GLY A 131 3.52 -23.85 -6.58
CA GLY A 131 2.21 -23.27 -6.30
C GLY A 131 2.00 -22.84 -4.84
N ASP A 132 0.73 -22.63 -4.48
CA ASP A 132 0.31 -22.16 -3.17
C ASP A 132 0.15 -23.32 -2.19
N PHE A 133 0.54 -23.10 -0.95
CA PHE A 133 0.37 -24.08 0.13
C PHE A 133 0.01 -23.44 1.46
N GLU A 134 -0.79 -24.15 2.25
CA GLU A 134 -1.21 -23.72 3.58
C GLU A 134 -0.11 -23.98 4.61
N LEU A 135 0.31 -22.94 5.35
CA LEU A 135 1.16 -23.09 6.53
C LEU A 135 0.30 -23.56 7.69
N ARG A 136 0.62 -24.73 8.25
CA ARG A 136 -0.22 -25.39 9.26
C ARG A 136 0.41 -25.42 10.65
N THR A 137 1.74 -25.36 10.70
CA THR A 137 2.46 -25.44 11.98
C THR A 137 2.83 -24.04 12.48
N ASP A 138 2.87 -23.88 13.82
CA ASP A 138 3.31 -22.63 14.43
C ASP A 138 4.75 -22.26 14.04
N ALA A 139 5.60 -23.26 13.79
CA ALA A 139 6.97 -23.04 13.34
C ALA A 139 7.02 -22.39 11.95
N GLU A 140 6.24 -22.89 10.99
CA GLU A 140 6.14 -22.32 9.63
C GLU A 140 5.59 -20.89 9.66
N ILE A 141 4.54 -20.68 10.46
CA ILE A 141 3.92 -19.36 10.62
C ILE A 141 4.90 -18.38 11.29
N SER A 142 5.64 -18.83 12.31
CA SER A 142 6.67 -18.03 12.96
C SER A 142 7.82 -17.68 12.03
N ALA A 143 8.26 -18.60 11.17
CA ALA A 143 9.26 -18.35 10.15
C ALA A 143 8.78 -17.30 9.12
N LEU A 144 7.48 -17.32 8.75
CA LEU A 144 6.88 -16.29 7.91
C LEU A 144 6.90 -14.93 8.61
N TYR A 145 6.51 -14.83 9.88
CA TYR A 145 6.59 -13.59 10.65
C TYR A 145 8.03 -13.05 10.73
N LEU A 146 9.02 -13.91 10.99
CA LEU A 146 10.42 -13.50 11.02
C LEU A 146 10.88 -12.97 9.65
N ARG A 147 10.50 -13.63 8.56
CA ARG A 147 10.79 -13.15 7.20
C ARG A 147 10.16 -11.78 6.93
N LYS A 148 8.90 -11.58 7.33
CA LYS A 148 8.19 -10.32 7.17
C LYS A 148 8.72 -9.21 8.07
N SER A 149 9.21 -9.51 9.26
CA SER A 149 9.75 -8.51 10.20
C SER A 149 10.97 -7.75 9.66
N THR A 150 11.63 -8.27 8.63
CA THR A 150 12.75 -7.61 7.94
C THR A 150 12.32 -6.88 6.65
N GLN A 151 11.08 -7.07 6.22
CA GLN A 151 10.53 -6.47 5.00
C GLN A 151 9.60 -5.30 5.35
N TYR A 152 10.17 -4.12 5.49
CA TYR A 152 9.38 -2.88 5.61
C TYR A 152 9.19 -2.30 4.22
N THR A 153 7.95 -2.08 3.80
CA THR A 153 7.63 -1.50 2.48
C THR A 153 8.18 -0.10 2.31
N GLU A 154 8.32 0.64 3.41
CA GLU A 154 8.96 1.96 3.45
C GLU A 154 10.44 1.91 3.03
N ASN A 155 11.08 0.75 3.13
CA ASN A 155 12.47 0.52 2.72
C ASN A 155 12.62 0.20 1.22
N THR A 156 11.52 0.05 0.48
CA THR A 156 11.56 -0.18 -0.97
C THR A 156 12.33 0.94 -1.67
N ILE A 157 13.36 0.57 -2.45
CA ILE A 157 14.18 1.52 -3.20
C ILE A 157 13.46 1.94 -4.47
N TYR A 158 13.48 3.23 -4.77
CA TYR A 158 13.03 3.83 -6.00
C TYR A 158 14.26 4.37 -6.76
N PRO A 159 14.89 3.60 -7.65
CA PRO A 159 16.19 3.95 -8.24
C PRO A 159 16.18 5.27 -9.04
N TYR A 160 15.01 5.62 -9.58
CA TYR A 160 14.83 6.86 -10.36
C TYR A 160 14.37 8.05 -9.52
N LEU A 161 14.16 7.89 -8.21
CA LEU A 161 13.85 9.00 -7.32
C LEU A 161 15.11 9.82 -7.06
N LYS A 162 15.01 11.14 -7.28
CA LYS A 162 16.13 12.08 -7.16
C LYS A 162 15.76 13.26 -6.26
N PRO A 163 16.74 14.01 -5.73
CA PRO A 163 16.48 15.20 -4.91
C PRO A 163 15.59 16.25 -5.58
N GLU A 164 15.59 16.37 -6.90
CA GLU A 164 14.74 17.28 -7.68
C GLU A 164 13.24 16.90 -7.63
N HIS A 165 12.91 15.68 -7.21
CA HIS A 165 11.54 15.21 -6.99
C HIS A 165 11.02 15.56 -5.60
N PHE A 166 11.87 16.10 -4.73
CA PHE A 166 11.47 16.55 -3.39
C PHE A 166 10.92 17.97 -3.44
N LYS A 167 10.04 18.27 -2.49
CA LYS A 167 9.46 19.59 -2.33
C LYS A 167 10.53 20.58 -1.86
N ASP A 168 10.54 21.77 -2.45
CA ASP A 168 11.51 22.80 -2.09
C ASP A 168 11.42 23.17 -0.60
N GLY A 169 12.57 23.26 0.06
CA GLY A 169 12.66 23.62 1.47
C GLY A 169 12.20 22.56 2.46
N ILE A 170 11.63 21.40 2.02
CA ILE A 170 11.05 20.38 2.91
C ILE A 170 12.12 19.75 3.82
N VAL A 171 13.35 19.53 3.32
CA VAL A 171 14.46 19.00 4.12
C VAL A 171 14.87 19.98 5.21
N ALA A 172 14.90 21.29 4.90
CA ALA A 172 15.17 22.33 5.89
C ALA A 172 14.04 22.37 6.95
N LYS A 173 12.76 22.22 6.53
CA LYS A 173 11.62 22.10 7.45
C LYS A 173 11.79 20.90 8.38
N ALA A 174 12.17 19.74 7.86
CA ALA A 174 12.42 18.54 8.67
C ALA A 174 13.56 18.75 9.69
N LYS A 175 14.69 19.33 9.27
CA LYS A 175 15.79 19.67 10.18
C LYS A 175 15.36 20.66 11.26
N ASN A 176 14.51 21.64 10.93
CA ASN A 176 13.96 22.58 11.92
C ASN A 176 13.05 21.87 12.94
N LEU A 177 12.23 20.90 12.51
CA LEU A 177 11.43 20.08 13.42
C LEU A 177 12.32 19.28 14.38
N ILE A 178 13.41 18.69 13.88
CA ILE A 178 14.40 17.99 14.70
C ILE A 178 15.05 18.94 15.71
N ARG A 179 15.45 20.15 15.28
CA ARG A 179 16.03 21.18 16.15
C ARG A 179 15.10 21.59 17.27
N ASN A 180 13.81 21.75 16.98
CA ASN A 180 12.81 22.11 17.99
C ASN A 180 12.62 21.02 19.06
N MET A 181 12.87 19.75 18.70
CA MET A 181 12.83 18.65 19.67
C MET A 181 14.15 18.48 20.42
N ARG A 182 15.26 18.67 19.72
CA ARG A 182 16.62 18.52 20.26
C ARG A 182 17.57 19.47 19.54
N GLU A 183 17.89 20.58 20.18
CA GLU A 183 18.68 21.69 19.62
C GLU A 183 20.05 21.23 19.06
N ASN A 184 20.73 20.31 19.74
CA ASN A 184 22.06 19.82 19.37
C ASN A 184 21.99 18.40 18.77
N HIS A 185 20.99 18.09 17.92
CA HIS A 185 20.93 16.80 17.28
C HIS A 185 22.03 16.65 16.21
N PRO A 186 22.82 15.56 16.20
CA PRO A 186 23.95 15.38 15.27
C PRO A 186 23.58 15.51 13.79
N TRP A 187 22.33 15.17 13.40
CA TRP A 187 21.88 15.25 12.02
C TRP A 187 21.72 16.67 11.47
N LEU A 188 21.71 17.68 12.35
CA LEU A 188 21.54 19.07 11.93
C LEU A 188 22.76 19.61 11.17
N GLU A 189 23.95 19.09 11.49
CA GLU A 189 25.23 19.50 10.88
C GLU A 189 25.56 18.71 9.59
N LEU A 190 24.80 17.65 9.30
CA LEU A 190 25.04 16.82 8.13
C LEU A 190 24.65 17.51 6.83
N SER A 191 25.36 17.22 5.75
CA SER A 191 24.89 17.50 4.40
C SER A 191 23.53 16.83 4.17
N ASN A 192 22.74 17.27 3.17
CA ASN A 192 21.46 16.63 2.90
C ASN A 192 21.61 15.15 2.53
N MET A 193 22.65 14.79 1.76
CA MET A 193 22.89 13.38 1.41
C MET A 193 23.28 12.53 2.62
N ASP A 194 24.16 13.05 3.48
CA ASP A 194 24.54 12.33 4.68
C ASP A 194 23.36 12.19 5.66
N PHE A 195 22.52 13.25 5.75
CA PHE A 195 21.27 13.19 6.49
C PHE A 195 20.36 12.05 5.97
N PHE A 196 20.14 11.95 4.66
CA PHE A 196 19.33 10.88 4.07
C PHE A 196 19.92 9.49 4.34
N LYS A 197 21.23 9.33 4.22
CA LYS A 197 21.93 8.07 4.51
C LYS A 197 21.82 7.69 5.99
N GLN A 198 22.07 8.62 6.90
CA GLN A 198 21.97 8.39 8.35
C GLN A 198 20.54 8.09 8.80
N ALA A 199 19.54 8.69 8.15
CA ALA A 199 18.13 8.44 8.41
C ALA A 199 17.60 7.17 7.69
N ASN A 200 18.46 6.42 7.00
CA ASN A 200 18.09 5.24 6.19
C ASN A 200 17.05 5.54 5.08
N LEU A 201 17.05 6.79 4.60
CA LEU A 201 16.16 7.26 3.53
C LEU A 201 16.81 7.17 2.14
N TYR A 202 18.13 7.00 2.10
CA TYR A 202 18.91 6.58 0.93
C TYR A 202 19.75 5.39 1.33
N ARG A 203 19.63 4.29 0.60
CA ARG A 203 20.30 3.03 0.94
C ARG A 203 20.72 2.23 -0.28
N ILE A 204 21.55 1.22 -0.04
CA ILE A 204 21.96 0.22 -1.02
C ILE A 204 21.37 -1.11 -0.57
N ASP A 205 20.69 -1.82 -1.45
CA ASP A 205 20.33 -3.21 -1.25
C ASP A 205 21.56 -4.09 -1.58
N LEU A 206 22.16 -4.67 -0.57
CA LEU A 206 23.37 -5.48 -0.71
C LEU A 206 23.11 -6.83 -1.43
N SER A 207 21.86 -7.23 -1.60
CA SER A 207 21.49 -8.46 -2.29
C SER A 207 21.35 -8.26 -3.80
N THR A 208 20.84 -7.11 -4.23
CA THR A 208 20.60 -6.77 -5.64
C THR A 208 21.62 -5.81 -6.20
N GLY A 209 22.31 -5.04 -5.34
CA GLY A 209 23.20 -3.95 -5.72
C GLY A 209 22.44 -2.66 -6.11
N GLU A 210 21.11 -2.63 -6.01
CA GLU A 210 20.34 -1.42 -6.25
C GLU A 210 20.59 -0.39 -5.14
N GLU A 211 20.77 0.87 -5.55
CA GLU A 211 20.86 1.99 -4.61
C GLU A 211 19.90 3.12 -5.00
N GLY A 212 19.41 3.83 -4.00
CA GLY A 212 18.50 4.94 -4.23
C GLY A 212 17.76 5.39 -2.98
N PHE A 213 16.88 6.37 -3.19
CA PHE A 213 15.94 6.81 -2.16
C PHE A 213 14.84 5.78 -1.94
N THR A 214 14.42 5.66 -0.70
CA THR A 214 13.38 4.72 -0.29
C THR A 214 11.99 5.31 -0.44
N LEU A 215 10.94 4.45 -0.35
CA LEU A 215 9.56 4.90 -0.26
C LEU A 215 9.36 5.87 0.92
N ALA A 216 10.01 5.63 2.06
CA ALA A 216 9.98 6.56 3.19
C ALA A 216 10.48 7.96 2.81
N ALA A 217 11.56 8.06 2.01
CA ALA A 217 12.05 9.34 1.53
C ALA A 217 11.04 10.04 0.62
N LEU A 218 10.41 9.28 -0.29
CA LEU A 218 9.36 9.80 -1.16
C LEU A 218 8.18 10.33 -0.33
N MET A 219 7.71 9.55 0.63
CA MET A 219 6.56 9.93 1.45
C MET A 219 6.85 11.11 2.39
N LEU A 220 8.07 11.26 2.89
CA LEU A 220 8.44 12.38 3.75
C LEU A 220 8.73 13.67 2.99
N PHE A 221 9.30 13.59 1.79
CA PHE A 221 9.88 14.76 1.12
C PHE A 221 9.37 14.99 -0.30
N GLY A 222 8.66 14.03 -0.90
CA GLY A 222 8.19 14.10 -2.27
C GLY A 222 7.24 15.26 -2.55
N ARG A 223 7.27 15.75 -3.80
CA ARG A 223 6.22 16.61 -4.32
C ARG A 223 4.96 15.78 -4.55
N ASP A 224 3.80 16.42 -4.41
CA ASP A 224 2.49 15.75 -4.47
C ASP A 224 2.30 14.96 -5.77
N GLU A 225 2.69 15.53 -6.92
CA GLU A 225 2.60 14.88 -8.23
C GLU A 225 3.50 13.63 -8.34
N ILE A 226 4.65 13.62 -7.66
CA ILE A 226 5.56 12.48 -7.66
C ILE A 226 5.02 11.38 -6.74
N ILE A 227 4.49 11.76 -5.57
CA ILE A 227 3.82 10.81 -4.66
C ILE A 227 2.63 10.18 -5.37
N GLN A 228 1.77 10.96 -6.03
CA GLN A 228 0.60 10.45 -6.74
C GLN A 228 0.98 9.59 -7.95
N SER A 229 2.11 9.85 -8.59
CA SER A 229 2.64 9.00 -9.68
C SER A 229 3.08 7.63 -9.16
N ALA A 230 3.72 7.57 -7.98
CA ALA A 230 4.19 6.32 -7.38
C ALA A 230 3.08 5.57 -6.63
N LEU A 231 2.18 6.29 -5.97
CA LEU A 231 1.08 5.77 -5.16
C LEU A 231 -0.24 6.45 -5.55
N PRO A 232 -0.85 6.09 -6.68
CA PRO A 232 -2.05 6.78 -7.21
C PRO A 232 -3.26 6.78 -6.28
N TYR A 233 -3.29 5.85 -5.33
CA TYR A 233 -4.41 5.68 -4.38
C TYR A 233 -4.13 6.29 -3.01
N TYR A 234 -2.91 6.82 -2.81
CA TYR A 234 -2.57 7.44 -1.54
C TYR A 234 -3.39 8.71 -1.32
N LYS A 235 -4.11 8.73 -0.22
CA LYS A 235 -4.74 9.91 0.35
C LYS A 235 -5.07 9.68 1.83
N VAL A 236 -5.21 10.78 2.55
CA VAL A 236 -5.74 10.81 3.91
C VAL A 236 -6.99 11.64 3.91
N ASP A 237 -8.11 11.06 4.31
CA ASP A 237 -9.40 11.74 4.44
C ASP A 237 -9.72 12.00 5.91
N CYS A 238 -10.12 13.24 6.23
CA CYS A 238 -10.70 13.61 7.51
C CYS A 238 -12.13 14.11 7.29
N VAL A 239 -13.04 13.59 8.06
CA VAL A 239 -14.47 13.92 7.97
C VAL A 239 -14.97 14.33 9.34
N VAL A 240 -15.78 15.37 9.40
CA VAL A 240 -16.47 15.80 10.64
C VAL A 240 -17.96 15.59 10.46
N ARG A 241 -18.56 14.81 11.37
CA ARG A 241 -20.01 14.60 11.48
C ARG A 241 -20.47 14.96 12.87
N ARG A 242 -21.34 15.94 13.01
CA ARG A 242 -21.80 16.44 14.32
C ARG A 242 -23.22 16.02 14.65
N VAL A 243 -24.11 16.15 13.71
CA VAL A 243 -25.56 15.96 13.95
C VAL A 243 -26.13 14.83 13.09
N ASN A 244 -25.75 14.79 11.81
CA ASN A 244 -26.21 13.79 10.87
C ASN A 244 -25.05 12.86 10.49
N THR A 245 -25.17 11.58 10.86
CA THR A 245 -24.15 10.57 10.55
C THR A 245 -24.10 10.17 9.08
N ASP A 246 -25.15 10.47 8.31
CA ASP A 246 -25.23 10.17 6.88
C ASP A 246 -24.53 11.22 6.01
N ARG A 247 -24.29 12.42 6.58
CA ARG A 247 -23.63 13.54 5.89
C ARG A 247 -22.50 14.08 6.74
N TYR A 248 -21.44 14.53 6.08
CA TYR A 248 -20.36 15.24 6.75
C TYR A 248 -20.62 16.76 6.73
N ASP A 249 -20.27 17.41 7.84
CA ASP A 249 -20.34 18.87 7.99
C ASP A 249 -19.12 19.55 7.37
N ASP A 250 -17.95 18.87 7.44
CA ASP A 250 -16.72 19.31 6.78
C ASP A 250 -15.85 18.10 6.40
N ARG A 251 -15.03 18.28 5.37
CA ARG A 251 -14.10 17.26 4.89
C ARG A 251 -12.80 17.89 4.44
N PHE A 252 -11.71 17.26 4.78
CA PHE A 252 -10.37 17.60 4.30
C PHE A 252 -9.67 16.35 3.75
N THR A 253 -9.02 16.48 2.60
CA THR A 253 -8.26 15.38 1.98
C THR A 253 -6.84 15.85 1.72
N SER A 254 -5.85 15.15 2.25
CA SER A 254 -4.44 15.37 1.95
C SER A 254 -3.90 14.30 1.00
N TYR A 255 -3.10 14.75 0.03
CA TYR A 255 -2.39 13.92 -0.96
C TYR A 255 -0.88 14.14 -0.90
N GLY A 256 -0.44 15.04 -0.03
CA GLY A 256 0.93 15.52 0.04
C GLY A 256 1.85 14.63 0.88
N ASN A 257 3.09 15.08 1.02
CA ASN A 257 4.06 14.40 1.87
C ASN A 257 3.65 14.41 3.34
N LEU A 258 4.18 13.47 4.12
CA LEU A 258 3.75 13.24 5.51
C LEU A 258 4.00 14.43 6.44
N ILE A 259 5.05 15.23 6.19
CA ILE A 259 5.39 16.41 7.02
C ILE A 259 4.32 17.50 6.83
N ASP A 260 3.89 17.72 5.59
CA ASP A 260 2.84 18.71 5.31
C ASP A 260 1.47 18.14 5.70
N ALA A 261 1.17 16.89 5.35
CA ALA A 261 -0.08 16.22 5.74
C ALA A 261 -0.29 16.29 7.27
N TYR A 262 0.73 16.01 8.07
CA TYR A 262 0.64 16.15 9.52
C TYR A 262 0.23 17.58 9.93
N THR A 263 0.86 18.60 9.36
CA THR A 263 0.57 20.00 9.69
C THR A 263 -0.86 20.39 9.30
N GLU A 264 -1.30 19.95 8.10
CA GLU A 264 -2.64 20.21 7.57
C GLU A 264 -3.72 19.54 8.40
N LEU A 265 -3.51 18.27 8.77
CA LEU A 265 -4.41 17.50 9.62
C LEU A 265 -4.56 18.12 11.01
N MET A 266 -3.45 18.52 11.64
CA MET A 266 -3.50 19.19 12.94
C MET A 266 -4.29 20.52 12.86
N SER A 267 -4.09 21.30 11.79
CA SER A 267 -4.85 22.54 11.56
C SER A 267 -6.34 22.28 11.35
N PHE A 268 -6.70 21.18 10.68
CA PHE A 268 -8.09 20.76 10.51
C PHE A 268 -8.74 20.43 11.87
N PHE A 269 -8.03 19.72 12.76
CA PHE A 269 -8.54 19.43 14.09
C PHE A 269 -8.64 20.67 14.98
N GLU A 270 -7.69 21.60 14.88
CA GLU A 270 -7.75 22.90 15.58
C GLU A 270 -9.01 23.70 15.22
N LYS A 271 -9.42 23.65 13.94
CA LYS A 271 -10.63 24.32 13.44
C LYS A 271 -11.91 23.73 14.05
N HIS A 272 -11.96 22.43 14.28
CA HIS A 272 -13.20 21.73 14.63
C HIS A 272 -13.35 21.38 16.10
N PHE A 273 -12.26 21.31 16.85
CA PHE A 273 -12.25 20.90 18.25
C PHE A 273 -11.70 22.03 19.13
N PRO A 274 -12.50 22.55 20.07
CA PRO A 274 -12.02 23.56 20.99
C PRO A 274 -10.97 22.98 21.95
N ASP A 275 -9.96 23.77 22.28
CA ASP A 275 -8.96 23.42 23.30
C ASP A 275 -9.52 23.75 24.68
N THR A 276 -10.17 22.78 25.32
CA THR A 276 -10.69 22.94 26.68
C THR A 276 -9.54 23.08 27.68
N PHE A 277 -9.72 23.99 28.65
CA PHE A 277 -8.74 24.22 29.70
C PHE A 277 -8.51 22.95 30.54
N PHE A 278 -7.30 22.45 30.57
CA PHE A 278 -6.91 21.29 31.36
C PHE A 278 -5.54 21.52 32.01
N MET A 279 -5.40 21.13 33.29
CA MET A 279 -4.16 21.20 34.05
C MET A 279 -3.61 19.79 34.32
N GLU A 280 -2.35 19.55 33.99
CA GLU A 280 -1.60 18.37 34.40
C GLU A 280 -0.59 18.82 35.47
N GLY A 281 -0.89 18.58 36.73
CA GLY A 281 -0.18 19.19 37.86
C GLY A 281 -0.31 20.71 37.88
N THR A 282 0.82 21.42 37.73
CA THR A 282 0.88 22.89 37.72
C THR A 282 0.98 23.48 36.30
N GLN A 283 0.98 22.64 35.26
CA GLN A 283 1.12 23.08 33.87
C GLN A 283 -0.18 22.93 33.09
N ARG A 284 -0.51 23.94 32.28
CA ARG A 284 -1.59 23.84 31.31
C ARG A 284 -1.16 22.91 30.17
N VAL A 285 -1.98 21.94 29.84
CA VAL A 285 -1.78 20.99 28.74
C VAL A 285 -2.97 21.05 27.80
N SER A 286 -2.72 21.14 26.49
CA SER A 286 -3.75 20.95 25.48
C SER A 286 -4.01 19.45 25.29
N LEU A 287 -5.11 18.95 25.85
CA LEU A 287 -5.54 17.57 25.66
C LEU A 287 -5.87 17.30 24.20
N ARG A 288 -6.49 18.27 23.52
CA ARG A 288 -6.78 18.21 22.09
C ARG A 288 -5.51 17.90 21.31
N ASP A 289 -4.48 18.71 21.46
CA ASP A 289 -3.24 18.55 20.68
C ASP A 289 -2.51 17.26 21.05
N LYS A 290 -2.55 16.84 22.32
CA LYS A 290 -1.95 15.58 22.78
C LYS A 290 -2.64 14.38 22.11
N VAL A 291 -3.96 14.35 22.10
CA VAL A 291 -4.74 13.24 21.52
C VAL A 291 -4.60 13.21 20.00
N PHE A 292 -4.82 14.34 19.31
CA PHE A 292 -4.77 14.35 17.85
C PHE A 292 -3.37 14.15 17.32
N ARG A 293 -2.34 14.63 18.00
CA ARG A 293 -0.94 14.30 17.66
C ARG A 293 -0.71 12.80 17.65
N GLU A 294 -1.16 12.10 18.69
CA GLU A 294 -1.03 10.65 18.78
C GLU A 294 -1.81 9.94 17.68
N VAL A 295 -3.08 10.31 17.48
CA VAL A 295 -3.96 9.71 16.45
C VAL A 295 -3.37 9.91 15.04
N VAL A 296 -3.00 11.14 14.69
CA VAL A 296 -2.46 11.47 13.36
C VAL A 296 -1.13 10.78 13.14
N THR A 297 -0.23 10.82 14.12
CA THR A 297 1.09 10.19 14.01
C THR A 297 0.96 8.69 13.84
N ASN A 298 0.14 8.03 14.65
CA ASN A 298 -0.06 6.58 14.56
C ASN A 298 -0.69 6.17 13.22
N MET A 299 -1.67 6.93 12.72
CA MET A 299 -2.26 6.69 11.41
C MET A 299 -1.23 6.83 10.28
N LEU A 300 -0.39 7.86 10.32
CA LEU A 300 0.62 8.09 9.29
C LEU A 300 1.77 7.08 9.35
N ILE A 301 2.25 6.70 10.55
CA ILE A 301 3.42 5.81 10.71
C ILE A 301 3.07 4.34 10.50
N HIS A 302 1.88 3.90 10.94
CA HIS A 302 1.51 2.47 10.92
C HIS A 302 0.70 2.07 9.69
N ARG A 303 0.56 2.94 8.70
CA ARG A 303 -0.11 2.63 7.44
C ARG A 303 0.77 1.75 6.55
N GLU A 304 0.17 0.73 5.93
CA GLU A 304 0.75 0.05 4.77
C GLU A 304 0.51 0.87 3.50
N TYR A 305 1.55 1.56 3.01
CA TYR A 305 1.42 2.52 1.91
C TYR A 305 1.16 1.88 0.55
N LEU A 306 1.53 0.62 0.35
CA LEU A 306 1.22 -0.13 -0.88
C LEU A 306 -0.24 -0.60 -0.91
N ASN A 307 -0.92 -0.59 0.24
CA ASN A 307 -2.35 -0.89 0.29
C ASN A 307 -3.16 0.33 -0.21
N PRO A 308 -3.95 0.20 -1.28
CA PRO A 308 -4.75 1.29 -1.83
C PRO A 308 -5.93 1.72 -0.95
N SER A 309 -6.15 1.07 0.21
CA SER A 309 -7.17 1.48 1.18
C SER A 309 -6.92 2.90 1.69
N ILE A 310 -7.98 3.68 1.79
CA ILE A 310 -7.92 5.07 2.25
C ILE A 310 -7.76 5.10 3.77
N SER A 311 -6.89 5.98 4.29
CA SER A 311 -6.91 6.32 5.71
C SER A 311 -8.00 7.35 5.96
N LEU A 312 -8.95 6.99 6.81
CA LEU A 312 -10.09 7.84 7.17
C LEU A 312 -10.08 8.11 8.68
N ILE A 313 -10.21 9.37 9.05
CA ILE A 313 -10.52 9.83 10.41
C ILE A 313 -11.93 10.43 10.37
N ASP A 314 -12.85 9.84 11.14
CA ASP A 314 -14.27 10.22 11.23
C ASP A 314 -14.65 10.49 12.68
#